data_847b433fbacc2e5d4dfd87d720ec0ac6
#
_entry.id   847b433fbacc2e5d4dfd87d720ec0ac6
#
_cell.length_a   1.000
_cell.length_b   1.000
_cell.length_c   1.000
_cell.angle_alpha   90.00
_cell.angle_beta   90.00
_cell.angle_gamma   90.00
#
_symmetry.space_group_name_H-M   'P 1'
#
loop_
_entity.id
_entity.type
_entity.pdbx_description
1 polymer ?
#
loop_
_entity_poly.entity_id
_entity_poly.type
_entity_poly.pdbx_seq_one_letter_code
_entity_poly.pdbx_strand_id
1 'polypeptide(L)'
;GSDFSEALNCVGTYFDAQSEAAFNKALNVVITQALNATTAQVNLLDEEGKPSETNVNMTFYDNVSGKVKYNFVHTLNNKGLPDTLSLDPLLNYDIVVHTIPEIRKNDVALSSGKHNIIAVDAPQGSLKLAITGNSRAIRNLQAIIRQHDHKETLHIQNFGEKENYLTGNYDLEVLCLPRINLENINIGQSKTTTIEIPLPGVAVIRHSVDGYGSLYQDENNELKLIYRMFEKIGRAHV
;
A
#
# COMPACT_ATOMS: atom_id res chain seq x y z
N GLY A 1 50.67 -17.45 -24.92
CA GLY A 1 49.52 -16.95 -24.12
C GLY A 1 49.57 -15.45 -23.88
N SER A 2 50.73 -14.77 -23.91
CA SER A 2 50.85 -13.34 -23.61
C SER A 2 50.26 -12.41 -24.68
N ASP A 3 50.35 -12.80 -25.94
CA ASP A 3 49.95 -11.95 -27.08
C ASP A 3 48.43 -11.82 -27.23
N PHE A 4 47.68 -12.81 -26.72
CA PHE A 4 46.22 -12.77 -26.76
C PHE A 4 45.60 -11.88 -25.66
N SER A 5 46.26 -11.77 -24.49
CA SER A 5 45.78 -10.93 -23.41
C SER A 5 45.87 -9.44 -23.72
N GLU A 6 46.88 -9.01 -24.43
CA GLU A 6 47.07 -7.62 -24.84
C GLU A 6 46.07 -7.19 -25.92
N ALA A 7 45.78 -8.09 -26.87
CA ALA A 7 44.84 -7.82 -27.96
C ALA A 7 43.35 -7.75 -27.46
N LEU A 8 43.03 -8.40 -26.36
CA LEU A 8 41.66 -8.46 -25.82
C LEU A 8 41.39 -7.42 -24.72
N ASN A 9 42.44 -6.75 -24.19
CA ASN A 9 42.26 -5.73 -23.13
C ASN A 9 41.44 -4.50 -23.57
N CYS A 10 41.32 -4.26 -24.87
CA CYS A 10 40.46 -3.20 -25.39
C CYS A 10 38.98 -3.62 -25.53
N VAL A 11 38.66 -4.92 -25.41
CA VAL A 11 37.32 -5.49 -25.58
C VAL A 11 36.70 -5.93 -24.25
N GLY A 12 37.54 -6.16 -23.23
CA GLY A 12 37.07 -6.60 -21.91
C GLY A 12 38.19 -7.20 -21.06
N THR A 13 37.82 -7.65 -19.85
CA THR A 13 38.74 -8.31 -18.92
C THR A 13 38.93 -9.78 -19.32
N TYR A 14 40.18 -10.18 -19.63
CA TYR A 14 40.52 -11.56 -19.96
C TYR A 14 40.92 -12.33 -18.69
N PHE A 15 40.37 -13.53 -18.53
CA PHE A 15 40.72 -14.45 -17.45
C PHE A 15 41.28 -15.74 -18.04
N ASP A 16 42.48 -16.11 -17.64
CA ASP A 16 43.08 -17.40 -17.98
C ASP A 16 42.54 -18.48 -17.01
N ALA A 17 41.77 -19.41 -17.54
CA ALA A 17 41.08 -20.44 -16.78
C ALA A 17 41.65 -21.86 -17.02
N GLN A 18 42.99 -22.00 -17.05
CA GLN A 18 43.65 -23.29 -17.28
C GLN A 18 43.54 -24.29 -16.15
N SER A 19 43.02 -23.88 -14.99
CA SER A 19 42.73 -24.77 -13.85
C SER A 19 41.36 -24.49 -13.28
N GLU A 20 40.78 -25.48 -12.60
CA GLU A 20 39.49 -25.34 -11.90
C GLU A 20 39.52 -24.19 -10.87
N ALA A 21 40.64 -24.00 -10.16
CA ALA A 21 40.81 -22.91 -9.21
C ALA A 21 40.84 -21.52 -9.92
N ALA A 22 41.51 -21.41 -11.07
CA ALA A 22 41.54 -20.19 -11.86
C ALA A 22 40.17 -19.89 -12.48
N PHE A 23 39.47 -20.91 -12.96
CA PHE A 23 38.10 -20.77 -13.45
C PHE A 23 37.15 -20.28 -12.37
N ASN A 24 37.17 -20.91 -11.18
CA ASN A 24 36.30 -20.51 -10.07
C ASN A 24 36.64 -19.07 -9.60
N LYS A 25 37.92 -18.68 -9.59
CA LYS A 25 38.30 -17.29 -9.28
C LYS A 25 37.77 -16.31 -10.31
N ALA A 26 37.91 -16.62 -11.60
CA ALA A 26 37.43 -15.79 -12.70
C ALA A 26 35.90 -15.68 -12.65
N LEU A 27 35.19 -16.79 -12.42
CA LEU A 27 33.73 -16.84 -12.28
C LEU A 27 33.26 -15.98 -11.11
N ASN A 28 33.92 -16.09 -9.95
CA ASN A 28 33.59 -15.26 -8.78
C ASN A 28 33.78 -13.76 -9.06
N VAL A 29 34.82 -13.36 -9.78
CA VAL A 29 35.05 -11.96 -10.14
C VAL A 29 33.95 -11.48 -11.07
N VAL A 30 33.61 -12.24 -12.12
CA VAL A 30 32.53 -11.89 -13.06
C VAL A 30 31.18 -11.78 -12.36
N ILE A 31 30.84 -12.76 -11.52
CA ILE A 31 29.61 -12.72 -10.74
C ILE A 31 29.58 -11.49 -9.82
N THR A 32 30.69 -11.23 -9.10
CA THR A 32 30.76 -10.08 -8.18
C THR A 32 30.63 -8.75 -8.95
N GLN A 33 31.26 -8.64 -10.11
CA GLN A 33 31.14 -7.45 -10.96
C GLN A 33 29.71 -7.28 -11.49
N ALA A 34 29.07 -8.37 -11.93
CA ALA A 34 27.69 -8.36 -12.41
C ALA A 34 26.70 -7.97 -11.28
N LEU A 35 26.90 -8.52 -10.09
CA LEU A 35 26.11 -8.18 -8.90
C LEU A 35 26.26 -6.71 -8.51
N ASN A 36 27.50 -6.21 -8.46
CA ASN A 36 27.79 -4.83 -8.06
C ASN A 36 27.37 -3.79 -9.11
N ALA A 37 27.30 -4.16 -10.39
CA ALA A 37 26.91 -3.28 -11.47
C ALA A 37 25.41 -3.29 -11.77
N THR A 38 24.66 -4.25 -11.20
CA THR A 38 23.22 -4.35 -11.42
C THR A 38 22.49 -3.50 -10.41
N THR A 39 21.83 -2.49 -10.91
CA THR A 39 21.02 -1.58 -10.10
C THR A 39 19.60 -1.49 -10.66
N ALA A 40 18.66 -1.12 -9.80
CA ALA A 40 17.29 -0.82 -10.21
C ALA A 40 16.77 0.42 -9.50
N GLN A 41 15.84 1.10 -10.15
CA GLN A 41 14.97 2.08 -9.52
C GLN A 41 13.52 1.72 -9.82
N VAL A 42 12.62 2.05 -8.91
CA VAL A 42 11.18 1.89 -9.12
C VAL A 42 10.59 3.26 -9.40
N ASN A 43 9.90 3.39 -10.52
CA ASN A 43 9.14 4.58 -10.86
C ASN A 43 7.66 4.30 -10.54
N LEU A 44 7.11 4.98 -9.54
CA LEU A 44 5.69 4.97 -9.25
C LEU A 44 5.02 6.04 -10.13
N LEU A 45 4.21 5.58 -11.08
CA LEU A 45 3.63 6.42 -12.11
C LEU A 45 2.28 6.98 -11.67
N ASP A 46 2.05 8.22 -12.03
CA ASP A 46 0.76 8.90 -11.95
C ASP A 46 -0.15 8.55 -13.12
N GLU A 47 -1.36 9.15 -13.19
CA GLU A 47 -2.32 8.92 -14.28
C GLU A 47 -1.80 9.37 -15.67
N GLU A 48 -0.81 10.27 -15.70
CA GLU A 48 -0.17 10.72 -16.95
C GLU A 48 1.09 9.90 -17.30
N GLY A 49 1.42 8.87 -16.51
CA GLY A 49 2.59 8.03 -16.70
C GLY A 49 3.91 8.69 -16.27
N LYS A 50 3.85 9.76 -15.46
CA LYS A 50 5.05 10.41 -14.90
C LYS A 50 5.44 9.77 -13.57
N PRO A 51 6.72 9.63 -13.24
CA PRO A 51 7.20 9.05 -11.99
C PRO A 51 7.13 10.06 -10.83
N SER A 52 5.93 10.51 -10.49
CA SER A 52 5.68 11.55 -9.49
C SER A 52 5.16 11.03 -8.16
N GLU A 53 4.72 9.76 -8.10
CA GLU A 53 4.18 9.16 -6.89
C GLU A 53 5.30 8.70 -5.96
N THR A 54 5.09 8.84 -4.65
CA THR A 54 6.13 8.61 -3.63
C THR A 54 5.53 8.39 -2.23
N ASN A 55 6.39 8.24 -1.22
CA ASN A 55 6.03 8.04 0.19
C ASN A 55 5.21 6.76 0.46
N VAL A 56 5.55 5.71 -0.24
CA VAL A 56 4.89 4.41 -0.13
C VAL A 56 5.91 3.35 0.28
N ASN A 57 5.55 2.51 1.22
CA ASN A 57 6.38 1.35 1.59
C ASN A 57 6.34 0.31 0.46
N MET A 58 7.49 -0.31 0.20
CA MET A 58 7.65 -1.33 -0.84
C MET A 58 8.40 -2.52 -0.30
N THR A 59 7.99 -3.71 -0.71
CA THR A 59 8.66 -4.96 -0.35
C THR A 59 8.99 -5.75 -1.61
N PHE A 60 10.24 -6.19 -1.70
CA PHE A 60 10.73 -7.08 -2.75
C PHE A 60 10.88 -8.48 -2.16
N TYR A 61 10.24 -9.43 -2.78
CA TYR A 61 10.34 -10.85 -2.46
C TYR A 61 11.15 -11.56 -3.54
N ASP A 62 11.91 -12.55 -3.15
CA ASP A 62 12.42 -13.56 -4.07
C ASP A 62 11.23 -14.40 -4.58
N ASN A 63 10.97 -14.35 -5.85
CA ASN A 63 9.82 -15.03 -6.49
C ASN A 63 9.80 -16.54 -6.23
N VAL A 64 10.97 -17.19 -6.12
CA VAL A 64 11.07 -18.65 -5.93
C VAL A 64 10.88 -19.04 -4.47
N SER A 65 11.56 -18.35 -3.56
CA SER A 65 11.53 -18.72 -2.13
C SER A 65 10.46 -17.99 -1.31
N GLY A 66 9.85 -16.93 -1.86
CA GLY A 66 8.91 -16.07 -1.15
C GLY A 66 9.52 -15.24 -0.01
N LYS A 67 10.85 -15.26 0.12
CA LYS A 67 11.54 -14.54 1.19
C LYS A 67 11.69 -13.07 0.86
N VAL A 68 11.48 -12.21 1.87
CA VAL A 68 11.76 -10.78 1.76
C VAL A 68 13.25 -10.56 1.51
N LYS A 69 13.57 -9.81 0.46
CA LYS A 69 14.93 -9.36 0.13
C LYS A 69 15.15 -7.90 0.53
N TYR A 70 14.16 -7.04 0.26
CA TYR A 70 14.22 -5.62 0.57
C TYR A 70 12.87 -5.13 1.07
N ASN A 71 12.90 -4.22 2.02
CA ASN A 71 11.73 -3.47 2.47
C ASN A 71 12.20 -2.04 2.76
N PHE A 72 11.58 -1.06 2.11
CA PHE A 72 11.95 0.35 2.25
C PHE A 72 10.78 1.25 1.88
N VAL A 73 10.85 2.51 2.30
CA VAL A 73 9.91 3.54 1.87
C VAL A 73 10.43 4.16 0.58
N HIS A 74 9.63 4.09 -0.48
CA HIS A 74 9.94 4.78 -1.73
C HIS A 74 9.95 6.29 -1.52
N THR A 75 11.05 6.94 -1.88
CA THR A 75 11.21 8.39 -1.79
C THR A 75 11.79 8.95 -3.08
N LEU A 76 11.52 10.22 -3.33
CA LEU A 76 12.12 10.97 -4.43
C LEU A 76 13.14 11.96 -3.86
N ASN A 77 14.29 12.03 -4.49
CA ASN A 77 15.32 13.03 -4.15
C ASN A 77 14.91 14.43 -4.62
N ASN A 78 15.73 15.44 -4.34
CA ASN A 78 15.49 16.83 -4.72
C ASN A 78 15.40 17.10 -6.23
N LYS A 79 15.77 16.11 -7.06
CA LYS A 79 15.64 16.15 -8.53
C LYS A 79 14.40 15.39 -9.01
N GLY A 80 13.57 14.88 -8.10
CA GLY A 80 12.40 14.06 -8.43
C GLY A 80 12.74 12.66 -8.93
N LEU A 81 13.92 12.13 -8.59
CA LEU A 81 14.34 10.78 -8.98
C LEU A 81 14.24 9.85 -7.77
N PRO A 82 13.75 8.60 -7.96
CA PRO A 82 13.73 7.59 -6.93
C PRO A 82 15.13 7.12 -6.55
N ASP A 83 15.23 6.51 -5.37
CA ASP A 83 16.47 5.88 -4.91
C ASP A 83 16.86 4.70 -5.80
N THR A 84 18.17 4.53 -5.98
CA THR A 84 18.75 3.42 -6.71
C THR A 84 19.14 2.30 -5.76
N LEU A 85 18.69 1.10 -6.04
CA LEU A 85 18.93 -0.12 -5.27
C LEU A 85 19.93 -1.00 -6.01
N SER A 86 20.88 -1.61 -5.29
CA SER A 86 21.69 -2.70 -5.82
C SER A 86 20.96 -4.01 -5.61
N LEU A 87 20.60 -4.70 -6.68
CA LEU A 87 19.80 -5.92 -6.66
C LEU A 87 20.59 -7.09 -7.28
N ASP A 88 20.31 -8.30 -6.80
CA ASP A 88 20.86 -9.53 -7.35
C ASP A 88 20.16 -9.88 -8.68
N PRO A 89 20.87 -9.83 -9.83
CA PRO A 89 20.27 -10.11 -11.14
C PRO A 89 19.98 -11.59 -11.39
N LEU A 90 20.38 -12.49 -10.50
CA LEU A 90 20.10 -13.93 -10.60
C LEU A 90 18.73 -14.30 -10.04
N LEU A 91 18.08 -13.35 -9.36
CA LEU A 91 16.75 -13.52 -8.79
C LEU A 91 15.71 -12.80 -9.63
N ASN A 92 14.53 -13.41 -9.73
CA ASN A 92 13.33 -12.71 -10.11
C ASN A 92 12.62 -12.20 -8.85
N TYR A 93 12.02 -11.03 -8.94
CA TYR A 93 11.42 -10.37 -7.80
C TYR A 93 9.90 -10.25 -7.95
N ASP A 94 9.17 -10.54 -6.88
CA ASP A 94 7.79 -10.11 -6.70
C ASP A 94 7.81 -8.82 -5.86
N ILE A 95 7.30 -7.74 -6.43
CA ILE A 95 7.31 -6.42 -5.81
C ILE A 95 5.90 -6.10 -5.33
N VAL A 96 5.78 -5.80 -4.04
CA VAL A 96 4.55 -5.30 -3.42
C VAL A 96 4.73 -3.82 -3.10
N VAL A 97 3.88 -2.98 -3.66
CA VAL A 97 3.74 -1.58 -3.29
C VAL A 97 2.56 -1.47 -2.34
N HIS A 98 2.83 -1.08 -1.09
CA HIS A 98 1.82 -1.05 -0.02
C HIS A 98 0.94 0.20 -0.10
N THR A 99 0.32 0.40 -1.26
CA THR A 99 -0.78 1.35 -1.45
C THR A 99 -2.08 0.77 -0.89
N ILE A 100 -3.15 1.55 -0.89
CA ILE A 100 -4.50 1.07 -0.58
C ILE A 100 -5.36 1.25 -1.82
N PRO A 101 -5.78 0.16 -2.50
CA PRO A 101 -5.33 -1.24 -2.37
C PRO A 101 -3.86 -1.47 -2.71
N GLU A 102 -3.29 -2.61 -2.27
CA GLU A 102 -1.93 -2.99 -2.62
C GLU A 102 -1.77 -3.25 -4.12
N ILE A 103 -0.62 -2.86 -4.67
CA ILE A 103 -0.21 -3.21 -6.03
C ILE A 103 0.85 -4.28 -5.96
N ARG A 104 0.72 -5.30 -6.82
CA ARG A 104 1.69 -6.39 -6.96
C ARG A 104 2.20 -6.44 -8.39
N LYS A 105 3.52 -6.49 -8.54
CA LYS A 105 4.21 -6.73 -9.80
C LYS A 105 5.09 -7.96 -9.65
N ASN A 106 4.64 -9.05 -10.26
CA ASN A 106 5.28 -10.36 -10.10
C ASN A 106 6.29 -10.62 -11.21
N ASP A 107 7.24 -11.52 -10.92
CA ASP A 107 8.22 -12.07 -11.85
C ASP A 107 9.06 -11.01 -12.58
N VAL A 108 9.53 -10.03 -11.82
CA VAL A 108 10.40 -8.98 -12.34
C VAL A 108 11.81 -9.49 -12.48
N ALA A 109 12.24 -9.73 -13.71
CA ALA A 109 13.62 -10.10 -14.06
C ALA A 109 14.48 -8.85 -14.31
N LEU A 110 15.75 -8.90 -13.92
CA LEU A 110 16.70 -7.82 -14.08
C LEU A 110 17.72 -8.12 -15.16
N SER A 111 18.08 -7.11 -15.95
CA SER A 111 19.22 -7.17 -16.86
C SER A 111 20.51 -7.03 -16.07
N SER A 112 21.32 -8.09 -16.03
CA SER A 112 22.61 -8.12 -15.33
C SER A 112 23.57 -7.05 -15.84
N GLY A 113 24.27 -6.39 -14.91
CA GLY A 113 25.26 -5.36 -15.21
C GLY A 113 24.69 -4.06 -15.78
N LYS A 114 23.38 -3.82 -15.63
CA LYS A 114 22.69 -2.62 -16.12
C LYS A 114 21.89 -1.95 -15.02
N HIS A 115 21.57 -0.69 -15.26
CA HIS A 115 20.55 0.01 -14.49
C HIS A 115 19.17 -0.33 -15.05
N ASN A 116 18.30 -0.88 -14.20
CA ASN A 116 16.95 -1.32 -14.54
C ASN A 116 15.94 -0.30 -14.04
N ILE A 117 14.96 0.06 -14.87
CA ILE A 117 13.85 0.92 -14.48
C ILE A 117 12.60 0.06 -14.40
N ILE A 118 12.00 0.00 -13.21
CA ILE A 118 10.78 -0.77 -12.94
C ILE A 118 9.63 0.23 -12.78
N ALA A 119 8.74 0.28 -13.76
CA ALA A 119 7.57 1.14 -13.71
C ALA A 119 6.38 0.42 -13.07
N VAL A 120 5.66 1.11 -12.17
CA VAL A 120 4.45 0.63 -11.52
C VAL A 120 3.42 1.77 -11.52
N ASP A 121 2.26 1.53 -12.11
CA ASP A 121 1.15 2.48 -12.09
C ASP A 121 0.58 2.54 -10.67
N ALA A 122 0.72 3.67 -10.01
CA ALA A 122 0.31 3.85 -8.62
C ALA A 122 -0.23 5.27 -8.36
N PRO A 123 -1.17 5.77 -9.20
CA PRO A 123 -1.73 7.10 -9.00
C PRO A 123 -2.48 7.18 -7.67
N GLN A 124 -2.19 8.17 -6.85
CA GLN A 124 -2.74 8.31 -5.52
C GLN A 124 -3.47 9.63 -5.31
N GLY A 125 -4.53 9.57 -4.50
CA GLY A 125 -5.19 10.70 -3.88
C GLY A 125 -5.37 10.46 -2.39
N SER A 126 -5.95 11.40 -1.68
CA SER A 126 -6.18 11.29 -0.24
C SER A 126 -7.66 11.31 0.09
N LEU A 127 -8.04 10.52 1.09
CA LEU A 127 -9.35 10.58 1.73
C LEU A 127 -9.20 11.12 3.15
N LYS A 128 -9.93 12.18 3.47
CA LYS A 128 -10.01 12.74 4.80
C LYS A 128 -11.41 12.52 5.36
N LEU A 129 -11.50 11.89 6.53
CA LEU A 129 -12.75 11.74 7.26
C LEU A 129 -12.82 12.81 8.37
N ALA A 130 -13.89 13.59 8.40
CA ALA A 130 -14.07 14.67 9.35
C ALA A 130 -15.46 14.64 10.00
N ILE A 131 -15.58 15.18 11.21
CA ILE A 131 -16.83 15.36 11.93
C ILE A 131 -17.05 16.87 12.10
N THR A 132 -18.25 17.34 11.76
CA THR A 132 -18.64 18.73 11.98
C THR A 132 -18.89 18.99 13.46
N GLY A 133 -18.16 19.90 14.07
CA GLY A 133 -18.30 20.24 15.47
C GLY A 133 -17.25 19.58 16.38
N ASN A 134 -17.32 19.92 17.67
CA ASN A 134 -16.32 19.49 18.65
C ASN A 134 -16.99 18.66 19.73
N SER A 135 -16.77 17.34 19.73
CA SER A 135 -17.21 16.47 20.81
C SER A 135 -16.06 15.62 21.32
N ARG A 136 -15.83 15.71 22.63
CA ARG A 136 -14.92 14.80 23.34
C ARG A 136 -15.51 13.39 23.54
N ALA A 137 -16.79 13.20 23.27
CA ALA A 137 -17.50 11.92 23.50
C ALA A 137 -17.26 10.90 22.38
N ILE A 138 -16.82 11.34 21.19
CA ILE A 138 -16.65 10.47 20.02
C ILE A 138 -15.17 10.47 19.62
N ARG A 139 -14.37 9.68 20.33
CA ARG A 139 -12.92 9.64 20.10
C ARG A 139 -12.48 8.59 19.09
N ASN A 140 -13.30 7.59 18.80
CA ASN A 140 -12.89 6.41 18.02
C ASN A 140 -13.92 6.06 16.94
N LEU A 141 -14.52 7.05 16.30
CA LEU A 141 -15.39 6.76 15.17
C LEU A 141 -14.55 6.33 13.98
N GLN A 142 -14.97 5.23 13.36
CA GLN A 142 -14.29 4.61 12.23
C GLN A 142 -15.25 4.44 11.05
N ALA A 143 -14.67 4.33 9.86
CA ALA A 143 -15.37 3.88 8.67
C ALA A 143 -14.64 2.68 8.06
N ILE A 144 -15.43 1.73 7.58
CA ILE A 144 -14.96 0.66 6.71
C ILE A 144 -14.92 1.22 5.30
N ILE A 145 -13.79 1.08 4.65
CA ILE A 145 -13.58 1.49 3.25
C ILE A 145 -13.53 0.24 2.39
N ARG A 146 -14.29 0.25 1.30
CA ARG A 146 -14.32 -0.78 0.27
C ARG A 146 -14.08 -0.16 -1.10
N GLN A 147 -13.55 -0.93 -2.01
CA GLN A 147 -13.57 -0.52 -3.41
C GLN A 147 -15.01 -0.58 -3.92
N HIS A 148 -15.42 0.37 -4.74
CA HIS A 148 -16.80 0.43 -5.26
C HIS A 148 -17.18 -0.88 -5.93
N ASP A 149 -18.40 -1.35 -5.68
CA ASP A 149 -18.95 -2.65 -6.11
C ASP A 149 -18.25 -3.90 -5.52
N HIS A 150 -17.31 -3.74 -4.58
CA HIS A 150 -16.66 -4.85 -3.90
C HIS A 150 -17.13 -4.95 -2.44
N LYS A 151 -17.40 -6.18 -1.97
CA LYS A 151 -17.86 -6.42 -0.59
C LYS A 151 -16.72 -6.55 0.42
N GLU A 152 -15.52 -6.76 -0.06
CA GLU A 152 -14.36 -6.98 0.80
C GLU A 152 -13.92 -5.70 1.47
N THR A 153 -13.63 -5.78 2.77
CA THR A 153 -13.05 -4.65 3.52
C THR A 153 -11.63 -4.42 3.06
N LEU A 154 -11.39 -3.25 2.50
CA LEU A 154 -10.08 -2.84 2.05
C LEU A 154 -9.27 -2.22 3.18
N HIS A 155 -9.89 -1.31 3.93
CA HIS A 155 -9.24 -0.58 5.01
C HIS A 155 -10.27 -0.13 6.05
N ILE A 156 -9.80 0.15 7.28
CA ILE A 156 -10.58 0.78 8.34
C ILE A 156 -9.89 2.08 8.72
N GLN A 157 -10.56 3.20 8.46
CA GLN A 157 -10.01 4.54 8.69
C GLN A 157 -10.69 5.22 9.86
N ASN A 158 -9.91 5.89 10.71
CA ASN A 158 -10.43 6.71 11.80
C ASN A 158 -10.90 8.07 11.30
N PHE A 159 -11.93 8.61 11.93
CA PHE A 159 -12.29 10.01 11.73
C PHE A 159 -11.23 10.94 12.34
N GLY A 160 -10.94 12.01 11.64
CA GLY A 160 -9.86 12.96 11.98
C GLY A 160 -8.54 12.67 11.26
N GLU A 161 -8.41 11.52 10.61
CA GLU A 161 -7.22 11.11 9.86
C GLU A 161 -7.37 11.34 8.35
N LYS A 162 -6.24 11.46 7.69
CA LYS A 162 -6.13 11.53 6.23
C LYS A 162 -5.23 10.40 5.77
N GLU A 163 -5.76 9.54 4.89
CA GLU A 163 -5.07 8.39 4.34
C GLU A 163 -4.97 8.48 2.81
N ASN A 164 -3.92 7.90 2.24
CA ASN A 164 -3.73 7.85 0.81
C ASN A 164 -4.29 6.55 0.24
N TYR A 165 -4.98 6.69 -0.89
CA TYR A 165 -5.57 5.60 -1.64
C TYR A 165 -5.16 5.70 -3.11
N LEU A 166 -5.16 4.59 -3.82
CA LEU A 166 -5.12 4.65 -5.28
C LEU A 166 -6.33 5.43 -5.81
N THR A 167 -6.16 6.08 -6.93
CA THR A 167 -7.29 6.78 -7.58
C THR A 167 -8.39 5.79 -7.95
N GLY A 168 -9.64 6.21 -7.80
CA GLY A 168 -10.79 5.35 -8.07
C GLY A 168 -12.01 5.70 -7.24
N ASN A 169 -12.99 4.81 -7.28
CA ASN A 169 -14.25 4.98 -6.56
C ASN A 169 -14.34 3.99 -5.39
N TYR A 170 -14.82 4.47 -4.25
CA TYR A 170 -14.87 3.74 -3.00
C TYR A 170 -16.22 3.87 -2.33
N ASP A 171 -16.56 2.87 -1.53
CA ASP A 171 -17.75 2.85 -0.67
C ASP A 171 -17.33 2.90 0.78
N LEU A 172 -18.00 3.72 1.56
CA LEU A 172 -17.74 3.93 2.98
C LEU A 172 -18.94 3.48 3.82
N GLU A 173 -18.66 2.71 4.86
CA GLU A 173 -19.65 2.38 5.91
C GLU A 173 -19.15 2.96 7.24
N VAL A 174 -19.79 4.03 7.70
CA VAL A 174 -19.46 4.66 8.99
C VAL A 174 -20.02 3.83 10.13
N LEU A 175 -19.15 3.49 11.11
CA LEU A 175 -19.46 2.58 12.21
C LEU A 175 -20.17 3.30 13.37
N CYS A 176 -21.24 4.05 13.06
CA CYS A 176 -22.17 4.63 14.01
C CYS A 176 -23.50 3.86 14.04
N LEU A 177 -24.43 4.28 14.87
CA LEU A 177 -25.79 3.75 14.93
C LEU A 177 -26.80 4.89 14.69
N PRO A 178 -27.64 4.78 13.64
CA PRO A 178 -27.62 3.79 12.56
C PRO A 178 -26.36 3.90 11.69
N ARG A 179 -26.00 2.87 10.94
CA ARG A 179 -24.90 2.88 9.98
C ARG A 179 -25.17 3.92 8.90
N ILE A 180 -24.13 4.65 8.51
CA ILE A 180 -24.18 5.57 7.37
C ILE A 180 -23.39 4.92 6.25
N ASN A 181 -24.04 4.69 5.12
CA ASN A 181 -23.41 4.18 3.92
C ASN A 181 -23.30 5.32 2.90
N LEU A 182 -22.09 5.52 2.38
CA LEU A 182 -21.78 6.46 1.32
C LEU A 182 -21.16 5.67 0.17
N GLU A 183 -21.75 5.76 -0.99
CA GLU A 183 -21.35 4.98 -2.14
C GLU A 183 -20.72 5.86 -3.22
N ASN A 184 -19.85 5.24 -4.01
CA ASN A 184 -19.25 5.85 -5.20
C ASN A 184 -18.49 7.16 -4.91
N ILE A 185 -17.71 7.18 -3.84
CA ILE A 185 -16.86 8.30 -3.47
C ILE A 185 -15.61 8.29 -4.36
N ASN A 186 -15.45 9.33 -5.17
CA ASN A 186 -14.29 9.44 -6.06
C ASN A 186 -13.07 10.02 -5.32
N ILE A 187 -11.95 9.31 -5.41
CA ILE A 187 -10.62 9.78 -4.98
C ILE A 187 -9.80 10.04 -6.24
N GLY A 188 -9.57 11.32 -6.54
CA GLY A 188 -8.78 11.74 -7.69
C GLY A 188 -7.33 11.99 -7.36
N GLN A 189 -6.47 11.84 -8.36
CA GLN A 189 -5.02 11.99 -8.22
C GLN A 189 -4.62 13.34 -7.63
N SER A 190 -3.68 13.30 -6.68
CA SER A 190 -3.11 14.48 -6.00
C SER A 190 -4.15 15.40 -5.35
N LYS A 191 -5.39 14.91 -5.17
CA LYS A 191 -6.49 15.63 -4.53
C LYS A 191 -6.81 15.03 -3.16
N THR A 192 -7.37 15.85 -2.28
CA THR A 192 -7.94 15.37 -1.03
C THR A 192 -9.46 15.41 -1.14
N THR A 193 -10.09 14.25 -1.16
CA THR A 193 -11.53 14.09 -1.00
C THR A 193 -11.84 14.13 0.48
N THR A 194 -12.70 15.06 0.92
CA THR A 194 -13.11 15.18 2.32
C THR A 194 -14.55 14.74 2.47
N ILE A 195 -14.76 13.75 3.34
CA ILE A 195 -16.09 13.33 3.79
C ILE A 195 -16.30 13.88 5.18
N GLU A 196 -17.33 14.70 5.29
CA GLU A 196 -17.70 15.34 6.56
C GLU A 196 -19.09 14.87 6.98
N ILE A 197 -19.18 14.32 8.20
CA ILE A 197 -20.46 13.90 8.77
C ILE A 197 -20.84 14.83 9.95
N PRO A 198 -22.13 15.03 10.20
CA PRO A 198 -22.56 15.74 11.39
C PRO A 198 -22.14 14.98 12.65
N LEU A 199 -21.95 15.71 13.75
CA LEU A 199 -21.63 15.12 15.03
C LEU A 199 -22.71 14.11 15.44
N PRO A 200 -22.39 12.81 15.63
CA PRO A 200 -23.36 11.83 16.12
C PRO A 200 -23.81 12.18 17.53
N GLY A 201 -25.08 11.94 17.82
CA GLY A 201 -25.63 12.04 19.16
C GLY A 201 -25.23 10.85 20.05
N VAL A 202 -25.35 11.02 21.36
CA VAL A 202 -25.20 9.93 22.33
C VAL A 202 -26.55 9.64 22.92
N ALA A 203 -27.08 8.41 22.72
CA ALA A 203 -28.29 7.95 23.36
C ALA A 203 -27.95 7.24 24.68
N VAL A 204 -28.54 7.70 25.80
CA VAL A 204 -28.38 7.04 27.09
C VAL A 204 -29.72 6.41 27.47
N ILE A 205 -29.76 5.08 27.48
CA ILE A 205 -30.96 4.32 27.84
C ILE A 205 -30.83 3.86 29.29
N ARG A 206 -31.77 4.28 30.12
CA ARG A 206 -31.85 3.87 31.53
C ARG A 206 -33.12 3.06 31.74
N HIS A 207 -33.02 1.94 32.43
CA HIS A 207 -34.14 1.07 32.76
C HIS A 207 -34.14 0.76 34.24
N SER A 208 -35.34 0.64 34.84
CA SER A 208 -35.50 0.39 36.27
C SER A 208 -35.41 -1.08 36.65
N VAL A 209 -35.56 -1.97 35.70
CA VAL A 209 -35.48 -3.44 35.87
C VAL A 209 -34.54 -4.01 34.81
N ASP A 210 -33.86 -5.11 35.14
CA ASP A 210 -33.04 -5.82 34.20
C ASP A 210 -33.86 -6.38 33.04
N GLY A 211 -33.44 -6.12 31.80
CA GLY A 211 -34.16 -6.59 30.62
C GLY A 211 -33.32 -6.54 29.37
N TYR A 212 -33.81 -7.17 28.33
CA TYR A 212 -33.23 -7.10 26.97
C TYR A 212 -33.96 -6.00 26.21
N GLY A 213 -33.26 -5.33 25.32
CA GLY A 213 -33.83 -4.27 24.51
C GLY A 213 -33.38 -4.36 23.05
N SER A 214 -34.12 -3.69 22.19
CA SER A 214 -33.75 -3.50 20.80
C SER A 214 -33.99 -2.05 20.41
N LEU A 215 -33.06 -1.49 19.63
CA LEU A 215 -33.18 -0.14 19.07
C LEU A 215 -33.66 -0.25 17.63
N TYR A 216 -34.70 0.47 17.30
CA TYR A 216 -35.27 0.53 15.97
C TYR A 216 -35.22 1.98 15.45
N GLN A 217 -35.02 2.12 14.19
CA GLN A 217 -35.20 3.38 13.43
C GLN A 217 -36.55 3.30 12.73
N ASP A 218 -37.34 4.36 12.80
CA ASP A 218 -38.52 4.52 11.97
C ASP A 218 -38.13 5.16 10.65
N GLU A 219 -38.23 4.38 9.56
CA GLU A 219 -38.02 4.84 8.18
C GLU A 219 -39.36 4.68 7.44
N ASN A 220 -40.06 5.79 7.18
CA ASN A 220 -41.32 5.82 6.44
C ASN A 220 -42.40 4.90 7.01
N ASN A 221 -42.58 4.89 8.33
CA ASN A 221 -43.47 4.01 9.09
C ASN A 221 -43.08 2.52 9.11
N GLU A 222 -41.88 2.19 8.70
CA GLU A 222 -41.30 0.86 8.89
C GLU A 222 -40.22 0.88 9.95
N LEU A 223 -40.35 -0.02 10.93
CA LEU A 223 -39.36 -0.15 12.02
C LEU A 223 -38.22 -1.05 11.58
N LYS A 224 -37.08 -0.45 11.31
CA LYS A 224 -35.85 -1.15 10.97
C LYS A 224 -35.02 -1.38 12.23
N LEU A 225 -34.72 -2.65 12.52
CA LEU A 225 -33.85 -3.00 13.66
C LEU A 225 -32.43 -2.49 13.42
N ILE A 226 -31.93 -1.66 14.35
CA ILE A 226 -30.58 -1.12 14.30
C ILE A 226 -29.63 -1.89 15.20
N TYR A 227 -30.05 -2.18 16.43
CA TYR A 227 -29.23 -2.81 17.45
C TYR A 227 -30.01 -3.68 18.40
N ARG A 228 -29.49 -4.84 18.78
CA ARG A 228 -30.00 -5.69 19.86
C ARG A 228 -29.05 -5.62 21.04
N MET A 229 -29.59 -5.33 22.19
CA MET A 229 -28.87 -5.35 23.47
C MET A 229 -28.90 -6.78 24.01
N PHE A 230 -27.77 -7.45 23.96
CA PHE A 230 -27.65 -8.86 24.38
C PHE A 230 -27.31 -9.02 25.86
N GLU A 231 -26.84 -7.95 26.51
CA GLU A 231 -26.54 -7.92 27.93
C GLU A 231 -27.67 -7.25 28.70
N LYS A 232 -27.84 -7.68 29.99
CA LYS A 232 -28.77 -7.01 30.90
C LYS A 232 -28.41 -5.53 31.00
N ILE A 233 -29.40 -4.67 30.69
CA ILE A 233 -29.19 -3.23 30.70
C ILE A 233 -29.10 -2.76 32.16
N GLY A 234 -27.88 -2.67 32.67
CA GLY A 234 -27.61 -1.94 33.91
C GLY A 234 -27.19 -0.48 33.64
N ARG A 235 -26.34 -0.24 32.68
CA ARG A 235 -25.97 1.06 32.08
C ARG A 235 -25.32 0.77 30.72
N ALA A 236 -26.04 0.99 29.63
CA ALA A 236 -25.46 0.95 28.30
C ALA A 236 -25.17 2.38 27.82
N HIS A 237 -23.92 2.62 27.40
CA HIS A 237 -23.55 3.77 26.56
C HIS A 237 -23.55 3.29 25.12
N VAL A 238 -24.40 3.81 24.29
CA VAL A 238 -24.44 3.57 22.84
C VAL A 238 -23.97 4.82 22.12
#